data_c1c48a74950ea5884ee33d42eab7714e
#
_entry.id   c1c48a74950ea5884ee33d42eab7714e
#
_cell.length_a   1.000
_cell.length_b   1.000
_cell.length_c   1.000
_cell.angle_alpha   90.00
_cell.angle_beta   90.00
_cell.angle_gamma   90.00
#
_symmetry.space_group_name_H-M   'P 1'
#
loop_
_entity.id
_entity.type
_entity.pdbx_description
1 polymer ?
#
loop_
_entity_poly.entity_id
_entity_poly.type
_entity_poly.pdbx_seq_one_letter_code
_entity_poly.pdbx_strand_id
1 'polypeptide(L)'
;AGEIMVDTRNPQWKWIPILRYNTGLVLLQDKGTPTNSLDDEVIYRREWIDQKGHLIAPEFIYSIAQDHNNTIWVGTSKGLFIIPATVDYATSNACERIIIPRNDGTGLGDYLLDNEQVNAIAIDGANRIWIGTATSGIYLMGFTESTLDVDYTLETIAHFTTENSLLPSDDILSIAIQESTG
;
A
#
# COMPACT_ATOMS: atom_id res chain seq x y z
N ALA A 1 0.62 -15.20 -3.78
CA ALA A 1 2.10 -15.09 -3.74
C ALA A 1 2.44 -13.61 -3.72
N GLY A 2 3.21 -13.17 -2.75
CA GLY A 2 3.64 -11.77 -2.71
C GLY A 2 4.52 -11.47 -3.92
N GLU A 3 4.29 -10.35 -4.57
CA GLU A 3 5.06 -9.89 -5.72
C GLU A 3 6.27 -9.09 -5.22
N ILE A 4 7.43 -9.33 -5.82
CA ILE A 4 8.62 -8.52 -5.54
C ILE A 4 8.48 -7.22 -6.32
N MET A 5 8.61 -6.10 -5.63
CA MET A 5 8.57 -4.78 -6.24
C MET A 5 9.96 -4.15 -6.25
N VAL A 6 10.39 -3.65 -7.40
CA VAL A 6 11.61 -2.85 -7.52
C VAL A 6 11.28 -1.39 -7.21
N ASP A 7 12.02 -0.77 -6.31
CA ASP A 7 11.82 0.64 -5.96
C ASP A 7 12.19 1.54 -7.14
N THR A 8 11.28 2.42 -7.53
CA THR A 8 11.47 3.31 -8.69
C THR A 8 12.55 4.37 -8.45
N ARG A 9 12.85 4.70 -7.18
CA ARG A 9 13.92 5.65 -6.80
C ARG A 9 15.30 5.04 -6.96
N ASN A 10 15.40 3.72 -6.73
CA ASN A 10 16.67 3.02 -6.81
C ASN A 10 16.45 1.56 -7.22
N PRO A 11 16.82 1.14 -8.44
CA PRO A 11 16.61 -0.22 -8.92
C PRO A 11 17.40 -1.29 -8.15
N GLN A 12 18.34 -0.90 -7.31
CA GLN A 12 19.05 -1.81 -6.39
C GLN A 12 18.21 -2.17 -5.15
N TRP A 13 17.09 -1.50 -4.93
CA TRP A 13 16.19 -1.75 -3.82
C TRP A 13 15.00 -2.62 -4.26
N LYS A 14 14.79 -3.72 -3.57
CA LYS A 14 13.67 -4.64 -3.80
C LYS A 14 12.86 -4.80 -2.55
N TRP A 15 11.58 -4.53 -2.66
CA TRP A 15 10.61 -4.75 -1.60
C TRP A 15 10.00 -6.13 -1.73
N ILE A 16 10.07 -6.93 -0.66
CA ILE A 16 9.69 -8.35 -0.68
C ILE A 16 8.75 -8.61 0.50
N PRO A 17 7.44 -8.80 0.27
CA PRO A 17 6.53 -9.24 1.30
C PRO A 17 6.76 -10.71 1.63
N ILE A 18 6.94 -11.01 2.92
CA ILE A 18 7.07 -12.37 3.44
C ILE A 18 5.72 -12.82 3.99
N LEU A 19 5.11 -13.83 3.35
CA LEU A 19 3.74 -14.25 3.60
C LEU A 19 3.56 -15.31 4.68
N ARG A 20 4.58 -16.12 4.97
CA ARG A 20 4.48 -17.25 5.89
C ARG A 20 5.75 -17.36 6.74
N TYR A 21 5.58 -17.89 7.97
CA TYR A 21 6.69 -18.12 8.88
C TYR A 21 7.55 -16.85 9.07
N ASN A 22 7.16 -15.98 9.95
CA ASN A 22 7.74 -14.65 10.12
C ASN A 22 7.28 -13.64 9.06
N THR A 23 5.97 -13.47 8.93
CA THR A 23 5.38 -12.42 8.09
C THR A 23 6.02 -11.06 8.35
N GLY A 24 6.29 -10.34 7.29
CA GLY A 24 6.91 -9.02 7.36
C GLY A 24 7.26 -8.48 5.99
N LEU A 25 7.91 -7.35 5.98
CA LEU A 25 8.37 -6.69 4.77
C LEU A 25 9.90 -6.57 4.80
N VAL A 26 10.51 -7.04 3.73
CA VAL A 26 11.96 -6.94 3.51
C VAL A 26 12.24 -5.84 2.49
N LEU A 27 13.22 -5.00 2.78
CA LEU A 27 13.93 -4.20 1.79
C LEU A 27 15.30 -4.82 1.57
N LEU A 28 15.51 -5.41 0.40
CA LEU A 28 16.79 -5.91 -0.07
C LEU A 28 17.50 -4.83 -0.88
N GLN A 29 18.74 -4.54 -0.54
CA GLN A 29 19.64 -3.64 -1.28
C GLN A 29 20.79 -4.47 -1.85
N ASP A 30 20.75 -4.77 -3.14
CA ASP A 30 21.74 -5.66 -3.82
C ASP A 30 23.00 -4.94 -4.28
N LYS A 31 23.14 -3.66 -3.93
CA LYS A 31 24.30 -2.81 -4.26
C LYS A 31 24.69 -2.79 -5.75
N GLY A 32 23.78 -3.24 -6.65
CA GLY A 32 24.02 -3.37 -8.09
C GLY A 32 24.83 -4.61 -8.48
N THR A 33 24.96 -5.58 -7.59
CA THR A 33 25.69 -6.83 -7.79
C THR A 33 24.79 -8.06 -7.59
N PRO A 34 23.78 -8.28 -8.45
CA PRO A 34 22.69 -9.26 -8.20
C PRO A 34 23.17 -10.73 -8.09
N THR A 35 24.42 -11.01 -8.43
CA THR A 35 25.06 -12.34 -8.32
C THR A 35 25.97 -12.48 -7.11
N ASN A 36 26.18 -11.42 -6.31
CA ASN A 36 27.03 -11.41 -5.16
C ASN A 36 26.23 -11.05 -3.90
N SER A 37 25.76 -12.03 -3.18
CA SER A 37 24.98 -11.81 -1.95
C SER A 37 25.81 -11.41 -0.72
N LEU A 38 27.11 -11.29 -0.86
CA LEU A 38 27.99 -10.98 0.28
C LEU A 38 28.01 -9.49 0.64
N ASP A 39 27.62 -8.64 -0.29
CA ASP A 39 27.50 -7.19 -0.11
C ASP A 39 26.06 -6.69 0.00
N ASP A 40 25.08 -7.62 -0.07
CA ASP A 40 23.68 -7.30 0.12
C ASP A 40 23.40 -6.75 1.52
N GLU A 41 22.49 -5.81 1.58
CA GLU A 41 21.92 -5.32 2.83
C GLU A 41 20.44 -5.69 2.91
N VAL A 42 20.04 -6.30 4.03
CA VAL A 42 18.65 -6.77 4.23
C VAL A 42 18.09 -6.08 5.45
N ILE A 43 17.03 -5.33 5.25
CA ILE A 43 16.25 -4.70 6.31
C ILE A 43 14.92 -5.41 6.40
N TYR A 44 14.67 -6.07 7.52
CA TYR A 44 13.44 -6.83 7.76
C TYR A 44 12.64 -6.24 8.90
N ARG A 45 11.35 -5.99 8.66
CA ARG A 45 10.42 -5.47 9.67
C ARG A 45 9.14 -6.27 9.71
N ARG A 46 8.60 -6.40 10.92
CA ARG A 46 7.33 -7.07 11.20
C ARG A 46 6.30 -6.15 11.85
N GLU A 47 6.79 -5.01 12.34
CA GLU A 47 6.04 -4.09 13.17
C GLU A 47 6.33 -2.67 12.74
N TRP A 48 5.28 -1.86 12.69
CA TRP A 48 5.35 -0.44 12.38
C TRP A 48 4.60 0.35 13.43
N ILE A 49 4.88 1.64 13.51
CA ILE A 49 4.18 2.58 14.41
C ILE A 49 3.49 3.61 13.52
N ASP A 50 2.18 3.73 13.67
CA ASP A 50 1.42 4.72 12.92
C ASP A 50 1.61 6.15 13.47
N GLN A 51 1.09 7.14 12.74
CA GLN A 51 1.16 8.58 13.08
C GLN A 51 0.49 8.93 14.43
N LYS A 52 -0.28 8.02 15.02
CA LYS A 52 -0.89 8.18 16.35
C LYS A 52 -0.19 7.37 17.43
N GLY A 53 0.91 6.68 17.09
CA GLY A 53 1.68 5.84 17.99
C GLY A 53 1.11 4.43 18.20
N HIS A 54 0.16 3.97 17.35
CA HIS A 54 -0.36 2.62 17.45
C HIS A 54 0.58 1.64 16.75
N LEU A 55 0.74 0.47 17.39
CA LEU A 55 1.49 -0.64 16.81
C LEU A 55 0.68 -1.31 15.70
N ILE A 56 1.29 -1.42 14.52
CA ILE A 56 0.78 -2.15 13.37
C ILE A 56 1.64 -3.39 13.16
N ALA A 57 1.07 -4.57 13.47
CA ALA A 57 1.71 -5.87 13.35
C ALA A 57 0.76 -6.84 12.63
N PRO A 58 0.66 -6.78 11.29
CA PRO A 58 -0.27 -7.62 10.54
C PRO A 58 0.15 -9.08 10.58
N GLU A 59 -0.82 -9.98 10.58
CA GLU A 59 -0.58 -11.41 10.48
C GLU A 59 -0.09 -11.81 9.07
N PHE A 60 -0.60 -11.13 8.04
CA PHE A 60 -0.20 -11.35 6.65
C PHE A 60 -0.08 -10.02 5.89
N ILE A 61 0.90 -9.97 4.97
CA ILE A 61 1.06 -8.91 3.97
C ILE A 61 0.81 -9.55 2.60
N TYR A 62 -0.23 -9.10 1.89
CA TYR A 62 -0.68 -9.71 0.63
C TYR A 62 -0.21 -8.96 -0.61
N SER A 63 -0.11 -7.65 -0.51
CA SER A 63 0.21 -6.81 -1.65
C SER A 63 1.07 -5.61 -1.27
N ILE A 64 1.81 -5.12 -2.25
CA ILE A 64 2.66 -3.94 -2.14
C ILE A 64 2.64 -3.20 -3.47
N ALA A 65 2.60 -1.87 -3.42
CA ALA A 65 2.72 -1.03 -4.61
C ALA A 65 3.44 0.28 -4.25
N GLN A 66 4.08 0.90 -5.24
CA GLN A 66 4.70 2.21 -5.09
C GLN A 66 3.97 3.20 -5.98
N ASP A 67 3.52 4.31 -5.42
CA ASP A 67 2.89 5.39 -6.16
C ASP A 67 3.91 6.35 -6.79
N HIS A 68 3.44 7.27 -7.62
CA HIS A 68 4.31 8.23 -8.30
C HIS A 68 4.96 9.26 -7.36
N ASN A 69 4.45 9.38 -6.12
CA ASN A 69 5.06 10.18 -5.05
C ASN A 69 6.10 9.38 -4.24
N ASN A 70 6.40 8.14 -4.68
CA ASN A 70 7.30 7.19 -4.03
C ASN A 70 6.82 6.70 -2.65
N THR A 71 5.55 6.83 -2.33
CA THR A 71 4.94 6.21 -1.16
C THR A 71 4.76 4.72 -1.41
N ILE A 72 5.13 3.90 -0.43
CA ILE A 72 4.93 2.45 -0.49
C ILE A 72 3.60 2.11 0.18
N TRP A 73 2.69 1.53 -0.58
CA TRP A 73 1.40 1.04 -0.14
C TRP A 73 1.49 -0.41 0.24
N VAL A 74 1.00 -0.79 1.42
CA VAL A 74 1.11 -2.16 1.95
C VAL A 74 -0.26 -2.67 2.32
N GLY A 75 -0.75 -3.66 1.58
CA GLY A 75 -2.02 -4.35 1.82
C GLY A 75 -1.84 -5.56 2.74
N THR A 76 -2.68 -5.63 3.77
CA THR A 76 -2.55 -6.62 4.85
C THR A 76 -3.84 -7.38 5.14
N SER A 77 -3.78 -8.33 6.07
CA SER A 77 -4.95 -9.06 6.60
C SER A 77 -5.90 -8.18 7.43
N LYS A 78 -5.50 -6.95 7.78
CA LYS A 78 -6.26 -6.03 8.64
C LYS A 78 -6.19 -4.59 8.14
N GLY A 79 -6.50 -4.38 6.87
CA GLY A 79 -6.44 -3.08 6.23
C GLY A 79 -5.13 -2.82 5.52
N LEU A 80 -4.86 -1.55 5.29
CA LEU A 80 -3.65 -1.08 4.64
C LEU A 80 -2.94 -0.02 5.49
N PHE A 81 -1.66 0.12 5.25
CA PHE A 81 -0.87 1.25 5.71
C PHE A 81 0.09 1.70 4.60
N ILE A 82 0.64 2.88 4.74
CA ILE A 82 1.62 3.44 3.81
C ILE A 82 2.93 3.73 4.53
N ILE A 83 4.04 3.63 3.79
CA ILE A 83 5.35 4.09 4.21
C ILE A 83 5.67 5.30 3.34
N PRO A 84 5.58 6.54 3.88
CA PRO A 84 5.87 7.75 3.13
C PRO A 84 7.29 7.76 2.56
N ALA A 85 7.49 8.40 1.42
CA ALA A 85 8.80 8.54 0.79
C ALA A 85 9.85 9.23 1.68
N THR A 86 9.39 10.01 2.66
CA THR A 86 10.23 10.71 3.65
C THR A 86 10.75 9.81 4.76
N VAL A 87 10.18 8.60 4.92
CA VAL A 87 10.61 7.62 5.93
C VAL A 87 11.85 6.88 5.44
N ASP A 88 12.94 7.01 6.18
CA ASP A 88 14.10 6.14 6.01
C ASP A 88 13.82 4.76 6.61
N TYR A 89 13.49 3.80 5.77
CA TYR A 89 13.15 2.44 6.19
C TYR A 89 14.30 1.71 6.90
N ALA A 90 15.55 2.11 6.68
CA ALA A 90 16.69 1.50 7.36
C ALA A 90 16.70 1.79 8.86
N THR A 91 16.30 2.99 9.24
CA THR A 91 16.42 3.47 10.62
C THR A 91 15.08 3.63 11.34
N SER A 92 13.95 3.66 10.61
CA SER A 92 12.61 3.94 11.14
C SER A 92 11.61 2.85 10.78
N ASN A 93 10.72 2.53 11.71
CA ASN A 93 9.54 1.70 11.49
C ASN A 93 8.23 2.53 11.45
N ALA A 94 8.33 3.82 11.16
CA ALA A 94 7.17 4.68 11.02
C ALA A 94 6.34 4.30 9.79
N CYS A 95 5.04 4.37 9.94
CA CYS A 95 4.08 4.25 8.85
C CYS A 95 2.92 5.23 9.07
N GLU A 96 2.04 5.33 8.11
CA GLU A 96 0.80 6.09 8.24
C GLU A 96 -0.40 5.21 7.85
N ARG A 97 -1.50 5.40 8.57
CA ARG A 97 -2.81 4.85 8.21
C ARG A 97 -3.67 5.97 7.66
N ILE A 98 -4.25 5.76 6.51
CA ILE A 98 -5.07 6.76 5.84
C ILE A 98 -6.38 6.93 6.60
N ILE A 99 -6.74 8.17 6.89
CA ILE A 99 -7.98 8.54 7.59
C ILE A 99 -8.94 9.16 6.59
N ILE A 100 -10.13 8.59 6.47
CA ILE A 100 -11.21 9.12 5.65
C ILE A 100 -12.15 9.90 6.58
N PRO A 101 -12.35 11.21 6.35
CA PRO A 101 -13.27 12.02 7.14
C PRO A 101 -14.71 11.51 7.02
N ARG A 102 -15.44 11.47 8.14
CA ARG A 102 -16.85 11.05 8.15
C ARG A 102 -17.80 12.04 7.51
N ASN A 103 -17.41 13.30 7.38
CA ASN A 103 -18.22 14.40 6.85
C ASN A 103 -19.60 14.57 7.55
N ASP A 104 -19.70 14.16 8.81
CA ASP A 104 -20.90 14.23 9.66
C ASP A 104 -20.88 15.42 10.63
N GLY A 105 -19.92 16.33 10.47
CA GLY A 105 -19.73 17.51 11.31
C GLY A 105 -19.03 17.24 12.65
N THR A 106 -18.63 15.99 12.95
CA THR A 106 -17.92 15.64 14.18
C THR A 106 -16.42 15.93 14.11
N GLY A 107 -15.87 16.12 12.92
CA GLY A 107 -14.41 16.23 12.68
C GLY A 107 -13.66 14.92 12.89
N LEU A 108 -14.37 13.79 13.00
CA LEU A 108 -13.80 12.47 13.15
C LEU A 108 -13.62 11.80 11.77
N GLY A 109 -12.74 10.81 11.70
CA GLY A 109 -12.53 9.97 10.54
C GLY A 109 -12.26 8.52 10.93
N ASP A 110 -12.50 7.63 9.98
CA ASP A 110 -12.21 6.21 10.12
C ASP A 110 -10.96 5.87 9.32
N TYR A 111 -10.22 4.87 9.76
CA TYR A 111 -9.11 4.36 8.96
C TYR A 111 -9.64 3.68 7.70
N LEU A 112 -9.05 4.00 6.56
CA LEU A 112 -9.39 3.38 5.28
C LEU A 112 -9.24 1.86 5.37
N LEU A 113 -10.33 1.13 5.06
CA LEU A 113 -10.38 -0.33 5.05
C LEU A 113 -9.93 -0.97 6.38
N ASP A 114 -10.23 -0.34 7.52
CA ASP A 114 -9.90 -0.89 8.83
C ASP A 114 -10.54 -2.27 9.02
N ASN A 115 -9.71 -3.26 9.37
CA ASN A 115 -10.09 -4.68 9.51
C ASN A 115 -10.57 -5.39 8.22
N GLU A 116 -10.42 -4.78 7.05
CA GLU A 116 -10.67 -5.42 5.75
C GLU A 116 -9.37 -6.04 5.21
N GLN A 117 -9.44 -7.26 4.68
CA GLN A 117 -8.28 -7.87 4.04
C GLN A 117 -8.04 -7.25 2.66
N VAL A 118 -6.85 -6.68 2.47
CA VAL A 118 -6.42 -6.06 1.20
C VAL A 118 -5.51 -7.01 0.44
N ASN A 119 -6.05 -7.64 -0.60
CA ASN A 119 -5.38 -8.67 -1.38
C ASN A 119 -4.51 -8.11 -2.50
N ALA A 120 -4.91 -6.97 -3.08
CA ALA A 120 -4.26 -6.40 -4.25
C ALA A 120 -4.23 -4.88 -4.17
N ILE A 121 -3.10 -4.29 -4.57
CA ILE A 121 -2.96 -2.85 -4.78
C ILE A 121 -2.26 -2.65 -6.11
N ALA A 122 -2.79 -1.76 -6.95
CA ALA A 122 -2.17 -1.36 -8.21
C ALA A 122 -2.27 0.16 -8.39
N ILE A 123 -1.24 0.76 -8.99
CA ILE A 123 -1.18 2.19 -9.28
C ILE A 123 -1.28 2.38 -10.78
N ASP A 124 -2.18 3.24 -11.24
CA ASP A 124 -2.33 3.52 -12.65
C ASP A 124 -1.52 4.76 -13.11
N GLY A 125 -1.47 4.97 -14.43
CA GLY A 125 -0.70 6.07 -15.03
C GLY A 125 -1.13 7.48 -14.60
N ALA A 126 -2.32 7.63 -14.00
CA ALA A 126 -2.81 8.88 -13.41
C ALA A 126 -2.53 8.98 -11.90
N ASN A 127 -1.70 8.08 -11.36
CA ASN A 127 -1.41 7.97 -9.92
C ASN A 127 -2.64 7.69 -9.06
N ARG A 128 -3.65 7.01 -9.62
CA ARG A 128 -4.80 6.54 -8.84
C ARG A 128 -4.50 5.16 -8.28
N ILE A 129 -5.02 4.91 -7.09
CA ILE A 129 -4.76 3.68 -6.34
C ILE A 129 -5.97 2.77 -6.47
N TRP A 130 -5.77 1.61 -7.06
CA TRP A 130 -6.75 0.53 -7.17
C TRP A 130 -6.51 -0.48 -6.06
N ILE A 131 -7.51 -0.72 -5.22
CA ILE A 131 -7.39 -1.58 -4.05
C ILE A 131 -8.44 -2.68 -4.15
N GLY A 132 -7.99 -3.92 -4.24
CA GLY A 132 -8.83 -5.12 -4.22
C GLY A 132 -8.87 -5.75 -2.84
N THR A 133 -10.08 -6.04 -2.38
CA THR A 133 -10.34 -6.58 -1.04
C THR A 133 -10.85 -8.01 -1.10
N ALA A 134 -10.87 -8.69 0.04
CA ALA A 134 -11.42 -10.05 0.13
C ALA A 134 -12.95 -10.10 0.13
N THR A 135 -13.62 -9.04 0.57
CA THR A 135 -15.09 -9.09 0.78
C THR A 135 -15.85 -7.86 0.31
N SER A 136 -15.14 -6.78 -0.02
CA SER A 136 -15.75 -5.48 -0.30
C SER A 136 -15.49 -4.97 -1.74
N GLY A 137 -15.05 -5.84 -2.66
CA GLY A 137 -14.83 -5.47 -4.05
C GLY A 137 -13.59 -4.61 -4.29
N ILE A 138 -13.69 -3.64 -5.20
CA ILE A 138 -12.58 -2.79 -5.63
C ILE A 138 -12.87 -1.34 -5.25
N TYR A 139 -11.90 -0.72 -4.57
CA TYR A 139 -11.87 0.73 -4.32
C TYR A 139 -10.92 1.40 -5.31
N LEU A 140 -11.35 2.48 -5.91
CA LEU A 140 -10.54 3.40 -6.69
C LEU A 140 -10.37 4.69 -5.91
N MET A 141 -9.14 4.98 -5.52
CA MET A 141 -8.78 6.17 -4.76
C MET A 141 -7.99 7.14 -5.63
N GLY A 142 -8.12 8.41 -5.36
CA GLY A 142 -7.37 9.46 -6.03
C GLY A 142 -7.00 10.59 -5.09
N PHE A 143 -5.98 11.34 -5.47
CA PHE A 143 -5.55 12.52 -4.75
C PHE A 143 -6.30 13.74 -5.28
N THR A 144 -6.92 14.49 -4.37
CA THR A 144 -7.52 15.80 -4.67
C THR A 144 -6.69 16.90 -4.03
N GLU A 145 -6.56 18.02 -4.73
CA GLU A 145 -5.90 19.21 -4.17
C GLU A 145 -6.76 19.80 -3.06
N SER A 146 -6.18 19.99 -1.89
CA SER A 146 -6.83 20.74 -0.83
C SER A 146 -6.80 22.24 -1.21
N THR A 147 -7.96 22.90 -1.14
CA THR A 147 -8.08 24.34 -1.48
C THR A 147 -7.49 25.26 -0.41
N LEU A 148 -6.98 24.74 0.71
CA LEU A 148 -6.59 25.56 1.86
C LEU A 148 -5.11 25.48 2.26
N ASP A 149 -4.38 24.45 1.87
CA ASP A 149 -2.92 24.31 2.04
C ASP A 149 -2.43 23.11 1.23
N VAL A 150 -1.12 23.00 1.00
CA VAL A 150 -0.41 22.10 0.08
C VAL A 150 -0.58 20.59 0.40
N ASP A 151 -1.60 20.20 1.11
CA ASP A 151 -1.88 18.82 1.46
C ASP A 151 -2.88 18.18 0.49
N TYR A 152 -2.46 17.12 -0.17
CA TYR A 152 -3.34 16.27 -0.96
C TYR A 152 -4.21 15.43 -0.05
N THR A 153 -5.53 15.46 -0.28
CA THR A 153 -6.47 14.58 0.39
C THR A 153 -6.73 13.36 -0.50
N LEU A 154 -6.64 12.17 0.06
CA LEU A 154 -7.04 10.95 -0.64
C LEU A 154 -8.55 10.78 -0.54
N GLU A 155 -9.20 10.62 -1.68
CA GLU A 155 -10.65 10.44 -1.76
C GLU A 155 -11.01 9.17 -2.52
N THR A 156 -12.14 8.56 -2.16
CA THR A 156 -12.73 7.47 -2.93
C THR A 156 -13.38 8.03 -4.19
N ILE A 157 -12.80 7.75 -5.36
CA ILE A 157 -13.36 8.12 -6.66
C ILE A 157 -14.53 7.19 -7.01
N ALA A 158 -14.34 5.89 -6.78
CA ALA A 158 -15.35 4.87 -7.06
C ALA A 158 -15.18 3.64 -6.14
N HIS A 159 -16.26 2.94 -5.94
CA HIS A 159 -16.29 1.65 -5.25
C HIS A 159 -17.14 0.68 -6.09
N PHE A 160 -16.52 -0.39 -6.56
CA PHE A 160 -17.12 -1.39 -7.42
C PHE A 160 -17.38 -2.66 -6.64
N THR A 161 -18.65 -3.10 -6.65
CA THR A 161 -19.11 -4.34 -6.03
C THR A 161 -19.97 -5.15 -7.00
N THR A 162 -20.31 -6.37 -6.64
CA THR A 162 -21.29 -7.20 -7.38
C THR A 162 -22.65 -6.54 -7.49
N GLU A 163 -23.00 -5.64 -6.56
CA GLU A 163 -24.31 -4.97 -6.55
C GLU A 163 -24.38 -3.78 -7.52
N ASN A 164 -23.25 -3.12 -7.80
CA ASN A 164 -23.22 -1.87 -8.57
C ASN A 164 -22.36 -1.92 -9.84
N SER A 165 -21.77 -3.08 -10.14
CA SER A 165 -20.89 -3.27 -11.29
C SER A 165 -21.09 -4.66 -11.92
N LEU A 166 -20.27 -5.00 -12.93
CA LEU A 166 -20.26 -6.32 -13.55
C LEU A 166 -19.24 -7.27 -12.90
N LEU A 167 -18.77 -6.97 -11.70
CA LEU A 167 -17.91 -7.88 -10.97
C LEU A 167 -18.66 -9.17 -10.65
N PRO A 168 -18.05 -10.34 -10.91
CA PRO A 168 -18.67 -11.63 -10.58
C PRO A 168 -18.58 -11.99 -9.09
N SER A 169 -17.66 -11.33 -8.36
CA SER A 169 -17.40 -11.52 -6.94
C SER A 169 -16.80 -10.27 -6.33
N ASP A 170 -17.05 -10.04 -5.04
CA ASP A 170 -16.39 -9.01 -4.24
C ASP A 170 -15.04 -9.48 -3.65
N ASP A 171 -14.71 -10.77 -3.81
CA ASP A 171 -13.40 -11.31 -3.49
C ASP A 171 -12.44 -11.07 -4.66
N ILE A 172 -11.56 -10.08 -4.52
CA ILE A 172 -10.59 -9.66 -5.52
C ILE A 172 -9.23 -10.21 -5.16
N LEU A 173 -8.71 -11.10 -5.98
CA LEU A 173 -7.43 -11.76 -5.72
C LEU A 173 -6.22 -10.98 -6.25
N SER A 174 -6.37 -10.30 -7.38
CA SER A 174 -5.30 -9.52 -8.00
C SER A 174 -5.86 -8.43 -8.91
N ILE A 175 -5.07 -7.37 -9.10
CA ILE A 175 -5.34 -6.27 -10.02
C ILE A 175 -4.09 -6.08 -10.88
N ALA A 176 -4.27 -5.97 -12.19
CA ALA A 176 -3.22 -5.60 -13.12
C ALA A 176 -3.67 -4.39 -13.95
N ILE A 177 -2.83 -3.40 -14.06
CA ILE A 177 -3.05 -2.22 -14.90
C ILE A 177 -2.30 -2.41 -16.20
N GLN A 178 -3.02 -2.38 -17.30
CA GLN A 178 -2.41 -2.33 -18.62
C GLN A 178 -2.18 -0.86 -18.98
N GLU A 179 -0.92 -0.48 -19.06
CA GLU A 179 -0.56 0.81 -19.64
C GLU A 179 -0.87 0.77 -21.15
N SER A 180 -1.74 1.69 -21.59
CA SER A 180 -1.96 1.84 -23.02
C SER A 180 -0.68 2.38 -23.63
N THR A 181 -0.02 1.58 -24.43
CA THR A 181 0.98 2.08 -25.38
C THR A 181 0.25 2.92 -26.42
N GLY A 182 0.14 4.18 -26.11
CA GLY A 182 -0.45 5.33 -26.77
C GLY A 182 -1.12 5.22 -28.07
#